data_55077d78a87f7ec462a031663417e240
#
_entry.id   55077d78a87f7ec462a031663417e240
#
_cell.length_a   1.000
_cell.length_b   1.000
_cell.length_c   1.000
_cell.angle_alpha   90.00
_cell.angle_beta   90.00
_cell.angle_gamma   90.00
#
_symmetry.space_group_name_H-M   'P 1'
#
loop_
_entity.id
_entity.type
_entity.pdbx_description
1 polymer ?
#
loop_
_entity_poly.entity_id
_entity_poly.type
_entity_poly.pdbx_seq_one_letter_code
_entity_poly.pdbx_strand_id
1 'polypeptide(L)'
;MKSSYRQILNRYWGYDDFRGIQQQIIESIGSGHDTLGLMPTGGGKSITFQVPALSMEGVCLVVTPLIALMKDQVQHLQRLGIRAEAIYSGLQQNDILRILENCIFGGVKLLYVSPERLSSPLFQTKLRHMRISFITVDEAHCISQWGYDFRPSYLEIAKIRDIHPEAPVLALTATATPAVVDDIILKLKARDKQEETSFHVFRMSFERKNLTYLVSQTHDKPEELVHLFQLYPGAAIVYVRSRRRAREVAEHLMEAGLSATFYHAGLDHAEKDKRQEDWQQDRTRIMVATNAFGMGIDKPDVRLVVHYDCPDSIEAYFQEAGRAGRDGLPAQAILLYNHGDRAKLERRISEAFPEKDYIRQVYEHLAYFFQIATGDGYGVSREFNIELFCQRFHHFPIRVHAALQLLERAGYIEYDEEADHQARVRFLVSRDDLYRLNQVSDQEERVIVALLRSYGGLFADYGFIDESIVAQQAGLTPPQTYEILKALSQRHLLHFIPQRNMPYIRYMQRREDSENVQLPPAVYEERLAQYKERIHAMIHYAQSDHPCRSRQLLAYFGEHSDHNCGQCDVCRSTAEEAPSATHHILQLLSDRKTHPVSELATLPYPQDAINAAVAELISEEYIQQRDGLVELS
;
A
#
# COMPACT_ATOMS: atom_id res chain seq x y z
N MET A 1 -32.63 -18.81 8.11
CA MET A 1 -32.22 -19.82 7.13
C MET A 1 -30.81 -19.47 6.69
N LYS A 2 -29.82 -19.98 7.38
CA LYS A 2 -28.43 -19.88 6.97
C LYS A 2 -28.22 -20.94 5.89
N SER A 3 -28.62 -20.65 4.66
CA SER A 3 -28.00 -21.30 3.50
C SER A 3 -26.52 -21.06 3.73
N SER A 4 -25.89 -22.11 4.18
CA SER A 4 -24.67 -22.02 4.92
C SER A 4 -23.69 -21.22 4.08
N TYR A 5 -23.00 -20.27 4.65
CA TYR A 5 -21.90 -19.53 4.01
C TYR A 5 -20.94 -20.48 3.27
N ARG A 6 -20.81 -21.73 3.76
CA ARG A 6 -20.06 -22.81 3.09
C ARG A 6 -20.67 -23.20 1.74
N GLN A 7 -22.01 -23.20 1.59
CA GLN A 7 -22.65 -23.50 0.30
C GLN A 7 -22.36 -22.41 -0.72
N ILE A 8 -22.35 -21.14 -0.28
CA ILE A 8 -21.99 -20.00 -1.12
C ILE A 8 -20.50 -20.11 -1.52
N LEU A 9 -19.62 -20.40 -0.55
CA LEU A 9 -18.20 -20.57 -0.77
C LEU A 9 -17.93 -21.68 -1.82
N ASN A 10 -18.53 -22.84 -1.62
CA ASN A 10 -18.37 -23.98 -2.54
C ASN A 10 -18.93 -23.65 -3.93
N ARG A 11 -20.13 -23.08 -4.00
CA ARG A 11 -20.82 -22.77 -5.26
C ARG A 11 -20.01 -21.81 -6.17
N TYR A 12 -19.42 -20.76 -5.61
CA TYR A 12 -18.79 -19.71 -6.39
C TYR A 12 -17.27 -19.86 -6.49
N TRP A 13 -16.60 -20.36 -5.45
CA TRP A 13 -15.13 -20.49 -5.41
C TRP A 13 -14.63 -21.93 -5.41
N GLY A 14 -15.52 -22.91 -5.27
CA GLY A 14 -15.14 -24.33 -5.29
C GLY A 14 -14.41 -24.82 -4.03
N TYR A 15 -14.43 -24.03 -2.93
CA TYR A 15 -13.81 -24.42 -1.67
C TYR A 15 -14.82 -25.07 -0.73
N ASP A 16 -14.43 -26.16 -0.08
CA ASP A 16 -15.30 -26.92 0.83
C ASP A 16 -15.39 -26.30 2.23
N ASP A 17 -14.34 -25.58 2.67
CA ASP A 17 -14.29 -24.97 4.00
C ASP A 17 -13.52 -23.65 4.02
N PHE A 18 -13.76 -22.87 5.08
CA PHE A 18 -13.07 -21.62 5.34
C PHE A 18 -11.69 -21.86 5.94
N ARG A 19 -10.76 -20.93 5.68
CA ARG A 19 -9.40 -20.97 6.22
C ARG A 19 -9.26 -20.07 7.44
N GLY A 20 -8.55 -20.55 8.47
CA GLY A 20 -8.24 -19.77 9.66
C GLY A 20 -9.46 -19.10 10.29
N ILE A 21 -9.42 -17.77 10.43
CA ILE A 21 -10.48 -16.98 11.08
C ILE A 21 -11.59 -16.49 10.14
N GLN A 22 -11.59 -16.89 8.85
CA GLN A 22 -12.57 -16.40 7.88
C GLN A 22 -14.01 -16.64 8.31
N GLN A 23 -14.32 -17.83 8.82
CA GLN A 23 -15.67 -18.18 9.28
C GLN A 23 -16.13 -17.27 10.43
N GLN A 24 -15.25 -17.02 11.40
CA GLN A 24 -15.55 -16.17 12.56
C GLN A 24 -15.87 -14.73 12.13
N ILE A 25 -15.09 -14.17 11.20
CA ILE A 25 -15.32 -12.84 10.63
C ILE A 25 -16.66 -12.80 9.89
N ILE A 26 -16.94 -13.79 9.03
CA ILE A 26 -18.18 -13.88 8.26
C ILE A 26 -19.40 -13.98 9.17
N GLU A 27 -19.33 -14.78 10.22
CA GLU A 27 -20.43 -14.95 11.18
C GLU A 27 -20.64 -13.66 12.00
N SER A 28 -19.57 -12.98 12.38
CA SER A 28 -19.64 -11.72 13.13
C SER A 28 -20.32 -10.63 12.33
N ILE A 29 -19.83 -10.35 11.11
CA ILE A 29 -20.42 -9.32 10.25
C ILE A 29 -21.84 -9.69 9.81
N GLY A 30 -22.09 -10.97 9.51
CA GLY A 30 -23.40 -11.48 9.14
C GLY A 30 -24.42 -11.46 10.29
N SER A 31 -23.97 -11.32 11.52
CA SER A 31 -24.81 -11.12 12.72
C SER A 31 -25.00 -9.63 13.08
N GLY A 32 -24.45 -8.70 12.27
CA GLY A 32 -24.63 -7.26 12.43
C GLY A 32 -23.61 -6.60 13.38
N HIS A 33 -22.50 -7.27 13.69
CA HIS A 33 -21.47 -6.68 14.55
C HIS A 33 -20.38 -5.98 13.75
N ASP A 34 -19.94 -4.82 14.23
CA ASP A 34 -18.73 -4.18 13.73
C ASP A 34 -17.52 -5.10 13.96
N THR A 35 -16.77 -5.37 12.91
CA THR A 35 -15.75 -6.42 12.90
C THR A 35 -14.43 -5.90 12.36
N LEU A 36 -13.33 -6.22 13.00
CA LEU A 36 -11.98 -5.97 12.54
C LEU A 36 -11.24 -7.30 12.33
N GLY A 37 -10.85 -7.58 11.11
CA GLY A 37 -10.07 -8.76 10.73
C GLY A 37 -8.61 -8.42 10.45
N LEU A 38 -7.70 -8.91 11.29
CA LEU A 38 -6.26 -8.83 11.08
C LEU A 38 -5.81 -10.13 10.41
N MET A 39 -5.54 -10.06 9.11
CA MET A 39 -5.22 -11.24 8.30
C MET A 39 -3.99 -10.94 7.43
N PRO A 40 -2.98 -11.81 7.42
CA PRO A 40 -1.79 -11.62 6.60
C PRO A 40 -2.13 -11.57 5.10
N THR A 41 -1.22 -11.06 4.31
CA THR A 41 -1.32 -11.10 2.84
C THR A 41 -1.41 -12.56 2.39
N GLY A 42 -2.36 -12.86 1.48
CA GLY A 42 -2.66 -14.25 1.08
C GLY A 42 -3.59 -15.02 2.04
N GLY A 43 -4.01 -14.43 3.16
CA GLY A 43 -4.96 -15.05 4.10
C GLY A 43 -6.41 -15.13 3.60
N GLY A 44 -6.70 -14.66 2.38
CA GLY A 44 -8.04 -14.73 1.78
C GLY A 44 -9.02 -13.69 2.34
N LYS A 45 -8.57 -12.46 2.58
CA LYS A 45 -9.38 -11.33 3.06
C LYS A 45 -10.66 -11.12 2.25
N SER A 46 -10.58 -11.21 0.92
CA SER A 46 -11.72 -10.94 0.03
C SER A 46 -12.92 -11.86 0.29
N ILE A 47 -12.69 -13.13 0.59
CA ILE A 47 -13.75 -14.11 0.90
C ILE A 47 -14.56 -13.66 2.12
N THR A 48 -13.95 -12.99 3.10
CA THR A 48 -14.62 -12.60 4.36
C THR A 48 -15.72 -11.58 4.18
N PHE A 49 -15.72 -10.81 3.08
CA PHE A 49 -16.81 -9.90 2.75
C PHE A 49 -17.62 -10.33 1.53
N GLN A 50 -17.02 -11.04 0.57
CA GLN A 50 -17.73 -11.48 -0.63
C GLN A 50 -18.80 -12.52 -0.32
N VAL A 51 -18.50 -13.48 0.54
CA VAL A 51 -19.45 -14.55 0.94
C VAL A 51 -20.66 -14.00 1.70
N PRO A 52 -20.51 -13.20 2.78
CA PRO A 52 -21.68 -12.64 3.49
C PRO A 52 -22.45 -11.66 2.62
N ALA A 53 -21.82 -10.89 1.73
CA ALA A 53 -22.54 -10.01 0.80
C ALA A 53 -23.55 -10.75 -0.07
N LEU A 54 -23.24 -11.99 -0.48
CA LEU A 54 -24.15 -12.81 -1.29
C LEU A 54 -25.33 -13.38 -0.49
N SER A 55 -25.20 -13.50 0.83
CA SER A 55 -26.23 -14.05 1.71
C SER A 55 -27.16 -12.97 2.29
N MET A 56 -26.70 -11.72 2.33
CA MET A 56 -27.43 -10.58 2.92
C MET A 56 -28.21 -9.82 1.84
N GLU A 57 -29.31 -9.20 2.24
CA GLU A 57 -30.04 -8.29 1.36
C GLU A 57 -29.37 -6.92 1.30
N GLY A 58 -29.38 -6.30 0.12
CA GLY A 58 -28.75 -5.01 -0.13
C GLY A 58 -27.38 -5.14 -0.79
N VAL A 59 -26.63 -4.03 -0.76
CA VAL A 59 -25.33 -3.85 -1.39
C VAL A 59 -24.24 -3.83 -0.32
N CYS A 60 -23.20 -4.62 -0.49
CA CYS A 60 -21.96 -4.45 0.27
C CYS A 60 -21.15 -3.32 -0.36
N LEU A 61 -20.94 -2.24 0.39
CA LEU A 61 -20.08 -1.13 -0.01
C LEU A 61 -18.64 -1.43 0.36
N VAL A 62 -17.75 -1.61 -0.62
CA VAL A 62 -16.33 -1.93 -0.41
C VAL A 62 -15.48 -0.70 -0.70
N VAL A 63 -14.89 -0.12 0.33
CA VAL A 63 -13.93 0.99 0.20
C VAL A 63 -12.53 0.41 0.10
N THR A 64 -11.84 0.68 -1.00
CA THR A 64 -10.47 0.18 -1.26
C THR A 64 -9.63 1.24 -1.99
N PRO A 65 -8.31 1.37 -1.68
CA PRO A 65 -7.52 2.50 -2.14
C PRO A 65 -6.99 2.36 -3.57
N LEU A 66 -7.13 1.17 -4.18
CA LEU A 66 -6.45 0.85 -5.43
C LEU A 66 -7.41 0.52 -6.56
N ILE A 67 -7.41 1.37 -7.58
CA ILE A 67 -8.24 1.22 -8.77
C ILE A 67 -7.93 -0.09 -9.51
N ALA A 68 -6.65 -0.46 -9.66
CA ALA A 68 -6.26 -1.70 -10.34
C ALA A 68 -6.84 -2.94 -9.63
N LEU A 69 -6.63 -3.04 -8.31
CA LEU A 69 -7.18 -4.14 -7.50
C LEU A 69 -8.71 -4.19 -7.58
N MET A 70 -9.36 -3.03 -7.52
CA MET A 70 -10.81 -2.89 -7.64
C MET A 70 -11.31 -3.48 -8.97
N LYS A 71 -10.66 -3.12 -10.09
CA LYS A 71 -11.00 -3.64 -11.42
C LYS A 71 -10.83 -5.15 -11.50
N ASP A 72 -9.71 -5.67 -11.02
CA ASP A 72 -9.43 -7.11 -11.01
C ASP A 72 -10.43 -7.90 -10.18
N GLN A 73 -10.76 -7.40 -8.99
CA GLN A 73 -11.78 -8.01 -8.11
C GLN A 73 -13.15 -8.02 -8.77
N VAL A 74 -13.58 -6.90 -9.36
CA VAL A 74 -14.87 -6.81 -10.05
C VAL A 74 -14.93 -7.75 -11.25
N GLN A 75 -13.89 -7.78 -12.09
CA GLN A 75 -13.84 -8.70 -13.22
C GLN A 75 -13.90 -10.17 -12.78
N HIS A 76 -13.17 -10.52 -11.73
CA HIS A 76 -13.19 -11.88 -11.18
C HIS A 76 -14.59 -12.26 -10.70
N LEU A 77 -15.25 -11.39 -9.94
CA LEU A 77 -16.62 -11.62 -9.46
C LEU A 77 -17.62 -11.73 -10.61
N GLN A 78 -17.50 -10.89 -11.63
CA GLN A 78 -18.37 -10.96 -12.81
C GLN A 78 -18.20 -12.27 -13.59
N ARG A 79 -16.96 -12.79 -13.69
CA ARG A 79 -16.71 -14.13 -14.30
C ARG A 79 -17.36 -15.26 -13.50
N LEU A 80 -17.49 -15.10 -12.18
CA LEU A 80 -18.22 -16.04 -11.32
C LEU A 80 -19.75 -15.84 -11.38
N GLY A 81 -20.25 -14.92 -12.19
CA GLY A 81 -21.68 -14.59 -12.30
C GLY A 81 -22.22 -13.75 -11.14
N ILE A 82 -21.34 -13.11 -10.35
CA ILE A 82 -21.68 -12.23 -9.24
C ILE A 82 -21.79 -10.78 -9.75
N ARG A 83 -22.89 -10.10 -9.43
CA ARG A 83 -23.13 -8.72 -9.84
C ARG A 83 -22.32 -7.76 -8.97
N ALA A 84 -21.17 -7.36 -9.47
CA ALA A 84 -20.24 -6.43 -8.84
C ALA A 84 -19.94 -5.27 -9.78
N GLU A 85 -19.82 -4.07 -9.25
CA GLU A 85 -19.50 -2.83 -9.98
C GLU A 85 -18.43 -2.04 -9.21
N ALA A 86 -17.75 -1.12 -9.92
CA ALA A 86 -16.74 -0.26 -9.33
C ALA A 86 -16.92 1.20 -9.73
N ILE A 87 -16.73 2.13 -8.78
CA ILE A 87 -16.71 3.57 -9.02
C ILE A 87 -15.36 4.14 -8.57
N TYR A 88 -14.62 4.69 -9.53
CA TYR A 88 -13.29 5.23 -9.31
C TYR A 88 -13.04 6.50 -10.12
N SER A 89 -11.92 7.16 -9.91
CA SER A 89 -11.50 8.34 -10.68
C SER A 89 -11.26 7.96 -12.14
N GLY A 90 -11.80 8.77 -13.08
CA GLY A 90 -11.69 8.52 -14.53
C GLY A 90 -12.92 7.86 -15.17
N LEU A 91 -13.91 7.39 -14.39
CA LEU A 91 -15.20 6.96 -14.97
C LEU A 91 -16.02 8.15 -15.43
N GLN A 92 -16.70 7.98 -16.57
CA GLN A 92 -17.66 8.98 -17.05
C GLN A 92 -18.88 9.08 -16.12
N GLN A 93 -19.42 10.28 -15.98
CA GLN A 93 -20.51 10.55 -15.05
C GLN A 93 -21.79 9.74 -15.36
N ASN A 94 -22.07 9.50 -16.64
CA ASN A 94 -23.21 8.66 -17.04
C ASN A 94 -23.05 7.22 -16.56
N ASP A 95 -21.83 6.67 -16.60
CA ASP A 95 -21.55 5.34 -16.08
C ASP A 95 -21.70 5.31 -14.55
N ILE A 96 -21.20 6.33 -13.86
CA ILE A 96 -21.38 6.46 -12.41
C ILE A 96 -22.85 6.50 -12.04
N LEU A 97 -23.65 7.33 -12.71
CA LEU A 97 -25.10 7.42 -12.48
C LEU A 97 -25.79 6.08 -12.72
N ARG A 98 -25.49 5.41 -13.83
CA ARG A 98 -26.03 4.08 -14.16
C ARG A 98 -25.70 3.05 -13.08
N ILE A 99 -24.45 3.02 -12.62
CA ILE A 99 -24.00 2.09 -11.56
C ILE A 99 -24.76 2.38 -10.26
N LEU A 100 -24.85 3.66 -9.85
CA LEU A 100 -25.53 4.06 -8.62
C LEU A 100 -27.03 3.73 -8.68
N GLU A 101 -27.68 3.91 -9.81
CA GLU A 101 -29.10 3.54 -10.02
C GLU A 101 -29.29 2.02 -9.97
N ASN A 102 -28.41 1.26 -10.60
CA ASN A 102 -28.41 -0.21 -10.49
C ASN A 102 -28.26 -0.68 -9.03
N CYS A 103 -27.47 0.03 -8.21
CA CYS A 103 -27.36 -0.27 -6.78
C CYS A 103 -28.67 0.00 -6.03
N ILE A 104 -29.36 1.12 -6.32
CA ILE A 104 -30.65 1.47 -5.70
C ILE A 104 -31.74 0.43 -6.05
N PHE A 105 -31.78 -0.02 -7.28
CA PHE A 105 -32.80 -0.98 -7.75
C PHE A 105 -32.42 -2.46 -7.52
N GLY A 106 -31.35 -2.75 -6.76
CA GLY A 106 -30.94 -4.10 -6.37
C GLY A 106 -30.23 -4.88 -7.49
N GLY A 107 -29.74 -4.20 -8.52
CA GLY A 107 -28.97 -4.78 -9.62
C GLY A 107 -27.54 -5.17 -9.25
N VAL A 108 -27.01 -4.71 -8.12
CA VAL A 108 -25.61 -4.91 -7.69
C VAL A 108 -25.58 -5.53 -6.31
N LYS A 109 -24.61 -6.43 -6.05
CA LYS A 109 -24.36 -7.04 -4.74
C LYS A 109 -23.12 -6.48 -4.04
N LEU A 110 -22.08 -6.17 -4.80
CA LEU A 110 -20.86 -5.54 -4.29
C LEU A 110 -20.56 -4.28 -5.10
N LEU A 111 -20.46 -3.15 -4.41
CA LEU A 111 -20.04 -1.89 -4.99
C LEU A 111 -18.67 -1.51 -4.43
N TYR A 112 -17.66 -1.55 -5.27
CA TYR A 112 -16.30 -1.09 -4.93
C TYR A 112 -16.20 0.41 -5.20
N VAL A 113 -15.63 1.15 -4.25
CA VAL A 113 -15.53 2.62 -4.35
C VAL A 113 -14.14 3.06 -3.87
N SER A 114 -13.53 3.98 -4.63
CA SER A 114 -12.33 4.66 -4.14
C SER A 114 -12.69 5.66 -3.04
N PRO A 115 -11.84 5.84 -2.02
CA PRO A 115 -12.16 6.68 -0.87
C PRO A 115 -12.43 8.15 -1.25
N GLU A 116 -11.82 8.65 -2.32
CA GLU A 116 -12.01 10.02 -2.83
C GLU A 116 -13.45 10.27 -3.31
N ARG A 117 -14.15 9.21 -3.73
CA ARG A 117 -15.54 9.31 -4.19
C ARG A 117 -16.54 9.46 -3.06
N LEU A 118 -16.18 9.12 -1.83
CA LEU A 118 -17.07 9.19 -0.67
C LEU A 118 -17.50 10.62 -0.35
N SER A 119 -16.66 11.62 -0.64
CA SER A 119 -16.97 13.04 -0.46
C SER A 119 -17.87 13.64 -1.55
N SER A 120 -18.11 12.92 -2.66
CA SER A 120 -18.94 13.42 -3.76
C SER A 120 -20.40 13.62 -3.33
N PRO A 121 -20.98 14.84 -3.50
CA PRO A 121 -22.39 15.10 -3.16
C PRO A 121 -23.36 14.20 -3.91
N LEU A 122 -23.07 13.89 -5.18
CA LEU A 122 -23.85 12.97 -5.98
C LEU A 122 -23.86 11.57 -5.38
N PHE A 123 -22.67 11.06 -5.01
CA PHE A 123 -22.54 9.76 -4.40
C PHE A 123 -23.30 9.68 -3.07
N GLN A 124 -23.12 10.65 -2.18
CA GLN A 124 -23.80 10.70 -0.87
C GLN A 124 -25.33 10.81 -1.02
N THR A 125 -25.81 11.59 -1.99
CA THR A 125 -27.26 11.71 -2.27
C THR A 125 -27.86 10.38 -2.73
N LYS A 126 -27.21 9.70 -3.66
CA LYS A 126 -27.67 8.39 -4.15
C LYS A 126 -27.52 7.30 -3.08
N LEU A 127 -26.46 7.35 -2.28
CA LEU A 127 -26.19 6.39 -1.20
C LEU A 127 -27.35 6.37 -0.17
N ARG A 128 -27.96 7.53 0.17
CA ARG A 128 -29.14 7.61 1.07
C ARG A 128 -30.34 6.77 0.63
N HIS A 129 -30.43 6.47 -0.67
CA HIS A 129 -31.50 5.66 -1.24
C HIS A 129 -31.11 4.19 -1.47
N MET A 130 -29.85 3.81 -1.17
CA MET A 130 -29.39 2.45 -1.30
C MET A 130 -29.68 1.66 -0.02
N ARG A 131 -30.02 0.41 -0.16
CA ARG A 131 -30.02 -0.53 0.96
C ARG A 131 -28.60 -1.10 1.12
N ILE A 132 -27.89 -0.66 2.13
CA ILE A 132 -26.54 -1.14 2.42
C ILE A 132 -26.62 -2.34 3.38
N SER A 133 -26.03 -3.46 2.98
CA SER A 133 -25.95 -4.65 3.85
C SER A 133 -24.88 -4.48 4.94
N PHE A 134 -23.70 -4.02 4.57
CA PHE A 134 -22.60 -3.63 5.45
C PHE A 134 -21.55 -2.87 4.63
N ILE A 135 -20.63 -2.21 5.35
CA ILE A 135 -19.52 -1.45 4.77
C ILE A 135 -18.24 -2.23 5.00
N THR A 136 -17.51 -2.54 3.94
CA THR A 136 -16.16 -3.13 4.03
C THR A 136 -15.11 -2.05 3.82
N VAL A 137 -14.15 -1.98 4.72
CA VAL A 137 -12.98 -1.10 4.65
C VAL A 137 -11.76 -1.97 4.43
N ASP A 138 -11.35 -2.10 3.17
CA ASP A 138 -10.13 -2.82 2.82
C ASP A 138 -8.92 -1.92 3.03
N GLU A 139 -7.78 -2.53 3.36
CA GLU A 139 -6.55 -1.84 3.78
C GLU A 139 -6.84 -0.79 4.89
N ALA A 140 -7.60 -1.19 5.91
CA ALA A 140 -8.12 -0.30 6.95
C ALA A 140 -7.02 0.48 7.70
N HIS A 141 -5.75 0.03 7.65
CA HIS A 141 -4.63 0.79 8.20
C HIS A 141 -4.46 2.18 7.56
N CYS A 142 -5.00 2.38 6.34
CA CYS A 142 -4.98 3.69 5.67
C CYS A 142 -5.80 4.77 6.39
N ILE A 143 -6.74 4.41 7.28
CA ILE A 143 -7.51 5.38 8.09
C ILE A 143 -6.70 5.96 9.23
N SER A 144 -5.65 5.25 9.68
CA SER A 144 -4.87 5.59 10.84
C SER A 144 -3.70 6.51 10.48
N GLN A 145 -3.59 7.62 11.20
CA GLN A 145 -2.41 8.49 11.10
C GLN A 145 -1.14 7.79 11.61
N TRP A 146 -1.31 6.78 12.44
CA TRP A 146 -0.24 5.91 12.93
C TRP A 146 0.15 4.81 11.93
N GLY A 147 -0.64 4.61 10.87
CA GLY A 147 -0.36 3.69 9.77
C GLY A 147 0.77 4.19 8.85
N TYR A 148 1.47 3.29 8.19
CA TYR A 148 2.56 3.63 7.26
C TYR A 148 2.06 4.22 5.93
N ASP A 149 0.80 3.98 5.53
CA ASP A 149 0.14 4.50 4.32
C ASP A 149 -1.16 5.25 4.68
N PHE A 150 -1.04 6.30 5.50
CA PHE A 150 -2.20 7.11 5.87
C PHE A 150 -2.76 7.89 4.68
N ARG A 151 -4.06 7.76 4.46
CA ARG A 151 -4.82 8.45 3.40
C ARG A 151 -5.96 9.26 4.01
N PRO A 152 -5.90 10.61 3.94
CA PRO A 152 -6.95 11.49 4.50
C PRO A 152 -8.36 11.18 4.01
N SER A 153 -8.49 10.74 2.74
CA SER A 153 -9.77 10.36 2.14
C SER A 153 -10.48 9.19 2.86
N TYR A 154 -9.76 8.34 3.59
CA TYR A 154 -10.35 7.29 4.42
C TYR A 154 -11.15 7.84 5.61
N LEU A 155 -10.88 9.05 6.06
CA LEU A 155 -11.65 9.68 7.15
C LEU A 155 -13.10 9.98 6.72
N GLU A 156 -13.37 10.06 5.41
CA GLU A 156 -14.72 10.23 4.88
C GLU A 156 -15.63 9.01 5.14
N ILE A 157 -15.05 7.83 5.43
CA ILE A 157 -15.82 6.62 5.75
C ILE A 157 -16.71 6.84 6.99
N ALA A 158 -16.26 7.62 7.96
CA ALA A 158 -17.07 7.98 9.13
C ALA A 158 -18.35 8.70 8.73
N LYS A 159 -18.30 9.61 7.73
CA LYS A 159 -19.49 10.32 7.20
C LYS A 159 -20.47 9.38 6.49
N ILE A 160 -19.97 8.36 5.79
CA ILE A 160 -20.81 7.33 5.18
C ILE A 160 -21.55 6.54 6.25
N ARG A 161 -20.90 6.28 7.36
CA ARG A 161 -21.50 5.62 8.49
C ARG A 161 -22.61 6.43 9.16
N ASP A 162 -22.49 7.77 9.18
CA ASP A 162 -23.56 8.67 9.64
C ASP A 162 -24.80 8.61 8.70
N ILE A 163 -24.63 8.26 7.43
CA ILE A 163 -25.73 8.07 6.47
C ILE A 163 -26.45 6.73 6.69
N HIS A 164 -25.72 5.68 7.03
CA HIS A 164 -26.21 4.32 7.29
C HIS A 164 -25.75 3.80 8.64
N PRO A 165 -26.25 4.35 9.76
CA PRO A 165 -25.80 4.00 11.10
C PRO A 165 -26.11 2.54 11.50
N GLU A 166 -27.10 1.93 10.85
CA GLU A 166 -27.48 0.53 11.04
C GLU A 166 -26.56 -0.47 10.33
N ALA A 167 -25.82 -0.03 9.30
CA ALA A 167 -24.94 -0.90 8.55
C ALA A 167 -23.65 -1.20 9.37
N PRO A 168 -23.37 -2.48 9.67
CA PRO A 168 -22.13 -2.82 10.37
C PRO A 168 -20.92 -2.61 9.47
N VAL A 169 -19.75 -2.43 10.08
CA VAL A 169 -18.48 -2.21 9.39
C VAL A 169 -17.59 -3.43 9.54
N LEU A 170 -17.05 -3.89 8.42
CA LEU A 170 -15.98 -4.88 8.37
C LEU A 170 -14.68 -4.19 7.94
N ALA A 171 -13.77 -3.98 8.87
CA ALA A 171 -12.43 -3.47 8.59
C ALA A 171 -11.44 -4.61 8.42
N LEU A 172 -10.63 -4.57 7.37
CA LEU A 172 -9.66 -5.62 7.03
C LEU A 172 -8.28 -5.00 6.79
N THR A 173 -7.25 -5.58 7.37
CA THR A 173 -5.87 -5.19 7.10
C THR A 173 -4.91 -6.35 7.28
N ALA A 174 -3.77 -6.30 6.57
CA ALA A 174 -2.68 -7.27 6.69
C ALA A 174 -1.56 -6.79 7.61
N THR A 175 -1.49 -5.50 7.90
CA THR A 175 -0.35 -4.86 8.56
C THR A 175 -0.85 -3.78 9.51
N ALA A 176 -1.06 -4.14 10.77
CA ALA A 176 -1.44 -3.17 11.80
C ALA A 176 -0.78 -3.53 13.13
N THR A 177 -0.04 -2.57 13.68
CA THR A 177 0.45 -2.63 15.05
C THR A 177 -0.71 -2.43 16.03
N PRO A 178 -0.58 -2.77 17.33
CA PRO A 178 -1.63 -2.56 18.31
C PRO A 178 -2.17 -1.11 18.33
N ALA A 179 -1.29 -0.12 18.25
CA ALA A 179 -1.69 1.30 18.21
C ALA A 179 -2.53 1.65 16.97
N VAL A 180 -2.20 1.07 15.81
CA VAL A 180 -2.98 1.23 14.56
C VAL A 180 -4.36 0.57 14.70
N VAL A 181 -4.44 -0.60 15.33
CA VAL A 181 -5.71 -1.29 15.60
C VAL A 181 -6.65 -0.42 16.44
N ASP A 182 -6.14 0.16 17.53
CA ASP A 182 -6.94 1.02 18.42
C ASP A 182 -7.44 2.27 17.69
N ASP A 183 -6.59 2.88 16.86
CA ASP A 183 -6.97 4.07 16.06
C ASP A 183 -8.00 3.73 14.98
N ILE A 184 -7.89 2.57 14.29
CA ILE A 184 -8.89 2.10 13.32
C ILE A 184 -10.28 1.99 14.01
N ILE A 185 -10.32 1.35 15.18
CA ILE A 185 -11.55 1.19 15.96
C ILE A 185 -12.13 2.55 16.34
N LEU A 186 -11.28 3.44 16.86
CA LEU A 186 -11.69 4.80 17.25
C LEU A 186 -12.27 5.59 16.07
N LYS A 187 -11.63 5.57 14.90
CA LYS A 187 -12.05 6.31 13.71
C LYS A 187 -13.29 5.74 13.04
N LEU A 188 -13.50 4.43 13.14
CA LEU A 188 -14.65 3.74 12.55
C LEU A 188 -15.83 3.59 13.51
N LYS A 189 -15.70 3.95 14.79
CA LYS A 189 -16.80 3.89 15.77
C LYS A 189 -17.93 4.85 15.35
N ALA A 190 -19.18 4.38 15.39
CA ALA A 190 -20.34 5.23 15.13
C ALA A 190 -20.52 6.25 16.25
N ARG A 191 -20.87 7.50 15.90
CA ARG A 191 -20.99 8.61 16.87
C ARG A 191 -22.13 8.44 17.88
N ASP A 192 -23.22 7.76 17.46
CA ASP A 192 -24.45 7.64 18.26
C ASP A 192 -24.60 6.31 19.02
N LYS A 193 -23.66 5.36 18.84
CA LYS A 193 -23.72 4.10 19.59
C LYS A 193 -23.07 4.29 20.95
N GLN A 194 -23.87 4.05 22.02
CA GLN A 194 -23.40 4.03 23.41
C GLN A 194 -22.17 3.11 23.57
N GLU A 195 -21.40 3.29 24.65
CA GLU A 195 -20.09 2.65 24.90
C GLU A 195 -20.04 1.11 24.76
N GLU A 196 -21.19 0.43 24.70
CA GLU A 196 -21.29 -1.04 24.69
C GLU A 196 -21.10 -1.72 23.31
N THR A 197 -21.05 -1.00 22.18
CA THR A 197 -20.77 -1.62 20.88
C THR A 197 -19.28 -1.62 20.58
N SER A 198 -18.56 -2.60 21.09
CA SER A 198 -17.17 -2.85 20.78
C SER A 198 -17.04 -3.58 19.43
N PHE A 199 -16.01 -3.24 18.66
CA PHE A 199 -15.60 -4.04 17.51
C PHE A 199 -15.22 -5.46 17.95
N HIS A 200 -15.69 -6.45 17.22
CA HIS A 200 -15.18 -7.80 17.35
C HIS A 200 -13.84 -7.90 16.59
N VAL A 201 -12.76 -8.09 17.30
CA VAL A 201 -11.42 -8.14 16.72
C VAL A 201 -10.98 -9.58 16.58
N PHE A 202 -10.75 -10.01 15.35
CA PHE A 202 -10.22 -11.33 15.03
C PHE A 202 -8.79 -11.20 14.51
N ARG A 203 -7.87 -11.97 15.07
CA ARG A 203 -6.46 -11.97 14.71
C ARG A 203 -6.04 -13.33 14.18
N MET A 204 -5.54 -13.37 12.97
CA MET A 204 -4.82 -14.51 12.43
C MET A 204 -3.34 -14.29 12.69
N SER A 205 -2.62 -15.35 13.04
CA SER A 205 -1.17 -15.23 13.19
C SER A 205 -0.53 -14.67 11.92
N PHE A 206 0.39 -13.77 12.09
CA PHE A 206 1.22 -13.24 11.01
C PHE A 206 2.35 -14.20 10.61
N GLU A 207 2.52 -15.30 11.32
CA GLU A 207 3.54 -16.30 11.01
C GLU A 207 3.30 -16.95 9.64
N ARG A 208 4.34 -16.94 8.83
CA ARG A 208 4.38 -17.57 7.50
C ARG A 208 5.40 -18.71 7.51
N LYS A 209 4.96 -19.94 7.88
CA LYS A 209 5.84 -21.11 8.02
C LYS A 209 6.56 -21.50 6.73
N ASN A 210 5.97 -21.19 5.58
CA ASN A 210 6.54 -21.47 4.26
C ASN A 210 7.43 -20.34 3.73
N LEU A 211 7.56 -19.21 4.44
CA LEU A 211 8.34 -18.05 4.02
C LEU A 211 9.55 -17.87 4.93
N THR A 212 10.73 -18.02 4.37
CA THR A 212 11.99 -17.77 5.06
C THR A 212 12.43 -16.34 4.89
N TYR A 213 12.63 -15.63 5.99
CA TYR A 213 13.16 -14.26 6.00
C TYR A 213 14.68 -14.31 6.23
N LEU A 214 15.44 -13.65 5.37
CA LEU A 214 16.89 -13.58 5.41
C LEU A 214 17.37 -12.13 5.29
N VAL A 215 18.44 -11.80 5.99
CA VAL A 215 19.21 -10.57 5.77
C VAL A 215 20.59 -10.98 5.27
N SER A 216 20.91 -10.62 4.02
CA SER A 216 22.24 -10.84 3.44
C SER A 216 23.07 -9.57 3.59
N GLN A 217 24.11 -9.65 4.40
CA GLN A 217 25.12 -8.60 4.52
C GLN A 217 26.07 -8.72 3.33
N THR A 218 26.05 -7.73 2.43
CA THR A 218 26.87 -7.76 1.23
C THR A 218 27.55 -6.43 0.94
N HIS A 219 28.74 -6.46 0.38
CA HIS A 219 29.43 -5.27 -0.12
C HIS A 219 29.05 -4.95 -1.56
N ASP A 220 28.69 -5.97 -2.35
CA ASP A 220 28.28 -5.85 -3.76
C ASP A 220 26.88 -6.43 -3.96
N LYS A 221 25.88 -5.55 -3.93
CA LYS A 221 24.47 -5.93 -4.12
C LYS A 221 24.16 -6.43 -5.53
N PRO A 222 24.69 -5.85 -6.63
CA PRO A 222 24.51 -6.36 -7.98
C PRO A 222 24.99 -7.80 -8.14
N GLU A 223 26.20 -8.13 -7.70
CA GLU A 223 26.75 -9.48 -7.82
C GLU A 223 25.95 -10.48 -6.95
N GLU A 224 25.68 -10.11 -5.70
CA GLU A 224 24.86 -10.92 -4.80
C GLU A 224 23.48 -11.19 -5.38
N LEU A 225 22.85 -10.20 -6.02
CA LEU A 225 21.53 -10.36 -6.64
C LEU A 225 21.56 -11.41 -7.77
N VAL A 226 22.57 -11.38 -8.63
CA VAL A 226 22.76 -12.39 -9.71
C VAL A 226 22.95 -13.78 -9.11
N HIS A 227 23.78 -13.90 -8.06
CA HIS A 227 24.02 -15.15 -7.35
C HIS A 227 22.72 -15.73 -6.76
N LEU A 228 21.90 -14.90 -6.11
CA LEU A 228 20.60 -15.32 -5.56
C LEU A 228 19.67 -15.87 -6.64
N PHE A 229 19.63 -15.28 -7.84
CA PHE A 229 18.80 -15.78 -8.93
C PHE A 229 19.32 -17.05 -9.57
N GLN A 230 20.57 -17.40 -9.39
CA GLN A 230 21.11 -18.71 -9.76
C GLN A 230 20.72 -19.78 -8.74
N LEU A 231 20.67 -19.43 -7.44
CA LEU A 231 20.32 -20.35 -6.35
C LEU A 231 18.82 -20.62 -6.27
N TYR A 232 17.97 -19.61 -6.48
CA TYR A 232 16.53 -19.70 -6.28
C TYR A 232 15.79 -19.57 -7.62
N PRO A 233 15.40 -20.69 -8.25
CA PRO A 233 14.63 -20.69 -9.49
C PRO A 233 13.17 -20.26 -9.25
N GLY A 234 12.45 -19.92 -10.33
CA GLY A 234 11.05 -19.54 -10.30
C GLY A 234 10.81 -18.04 -10.39
N ALA A 235 9.53 -17.64 -10.37
CA ALA A 235 9.12 -16.24 -10.45
C ALA A 235 9.64 -15.44 -9.25
N ALA A 236 10.08 -14.20 -9.50
CA ALA A 236 10.68 -13.36 -8.48
C ALA A 236 10.33 -11.88 -8.62
N ILE A 237 10.43 -11.16 -7.49
CA ILE A 237 10.29 -9.70 -7.43
C ILE A 237 11.53 -9.11 -6.76
N VAL A 238 12.04 -8.01 -7.32
CA VAL A 238 13.11 -7.20 -6.72
C VAL A 238 12.55 -5.82 -6.39
N TYR A 239 12.54 -5.45 -5.13
CA TYR A 239 12.13 -4.12 -4.72
C TYR A 239 13.30 -3.16 -4.67
N VAL A 240 13.13 -2.04 -5.36
CA VAL A 240 14.05 -0.90 -5.40
C VAL A 240 13.29 0.39 -5.14
N ARG A 241 14.01 1.45 -4.73
CA ARG A 241 13.36 2.67 -4.30
C ARG A 241 13.09 3.70 -5.39
N SER A 242 13.84 3.70 -6.49
CA SER A 242 13.68 4.71 -7.53
C SER A 242 13.39 4.13 -8.91
N ARG A 243 12.65 4.89 -9.73
CA ARG A 243 12.34 4.54 -11.13
C ARG A 243 13.60 4.26 -11.93
N ARG A 244 14.63 5.10 -11.77
CA ARG A 244 15.94 4.94 -12.42
C ARG A 244 16.60 3.61 -12.01
N ARG A 245 16.64 3.32 -10.70
CA ARG A 245 17.24 2.08 -10.20
C ARG A 245 16.47 0.83 -10.64
N ALA A 246 15.14 0.91 -10.75
CA ALA A 246 14.34 -0.21 -11.27
C ALA A 246 14.81 -0.62 -12.69
N ARG A 247 15.09 0.36 -13.50
CA ARG A 247 15.61 0.14 -14.85
C ARG A 247 17.05 -0.38 -14.84
N GLU A 248 17.95 0.30 -14.12
CA GLU A 248 19.38 -0.07 -14.02
C GLU A 248 19.58 -1.51 -13.52
N VAL A 249 18.85 -1.92 -12.47
CA VAL A 249 18.94 -3.27 -11.93
C VAL A 249 18.35 -4.30 -12.90
N ALA A 250 17.25 -4.00 -13.59
CA ALA A 250 16.71 -4.90 -14.60
C ALA A 250 17.65 -5.09 -15.79
N GLU A 251 18.26 -4.00 -16.27
CA GLU A 251 19.26 -4.04 -17.36
C GLU A 251 20.48 -4.88 -16.95
N HIS A 252 20.99 -4.70 -15.73
CA HIS A 252 22.10 -5.51 -15.19
C HIS A 252 21.77 -7.01 -15.13
N LEU A 253 20.55 -7.37 -14.70
CA LEU A 253 20.11 -8.77 -14.68
C LEU A 253 19.97 -9.35 -16.09
N MET A 254 19.51 -8.57 -17.06
CA MET A 254 19.43 -8.99 -18.47
C MET A 254 20.82 -9.18 -19.08
N GLU A 255 21.79 -8.33 -18.78
CA GLU A 255 23.19 -8.47 -19.18
C GLU A 255 23.82 -9.75 -18.59
N ALA A 256 23.41 -10.14 -17.38
CA ALA A 256 23.80 -11.41 -16.76
C ALA A 256 23.03 -12.64 -17.34
N GLY A 257 22.23 -12.47 -18.40
CA GLY A 257 21.49 -13.54 -19.05
C GLY A 257 20.20 -13.98 -18.36
N LEU A 258 19.70 -13.18 -17.40
CA LEU A 258 18.46 -13.47 -16.67
C LEU A 258 17.27 -12.78 -17.32
N SER A 259 16.11 -13.47 -17.38
CA SER A 259 14.86 -12.90 -17.89
C SER A 259 14.27 -11.92 -16.87
N ALA A 260 14.47 -10.62 -17.09
CA ALA A 260 14.04 -9.56 -16.19
C ALA A 260 13.30 -8.43 -16.93
N THR A 261 12.43 -7.74 -16.22
CA THR A 261 11.78 -6.49 -16.65
C THR A 261 11.65 -5.54 -15.46
N PHE A 262 11.24 -4.28 -15.71
CA PHE A 262 11.07 -3.31 -14.64
C PHE A 262 9.64 -2.72 -14.63
N TYR A 263 9.22 -2.25 -13.46
CA TYR A 263 7.90 -1.65 -13.25
C TYR A 263 7.97 -0.47 -12.27
N HIS A 264 7.37 0.66 -12.66
CA HIS A 264 7.25 1.85 -11.79
C HIS A 264 6.07 2.73 -12.22
N ALA A 265 5.65 3.64 -11.36
CA ALA A 265 4.49 4.52 -11.59
C ALA A 265 4.60 5.37 -12.86
N GLY A 266 5.82 5.74 -13.27
CA GLY A 266 6.07 6.59 -14.45
C GLY A 266 6.00 5.89 -15.81
N LEU A 267 5.68 4.60 -15.89
CA LEU A 267 5.38 3.91 -17.15
C LEU A 267 3.95 4.26 -17.58
N ASP A 268 3.69 4.29 -18.90
CA ASP A 268 2.33 4.39 -19.40
C ASP A 268 1.48 3.15 -19.07
N HIS A 269 0.16 3.27 -19.18
CA HIS A 269 -0.76 2.19 -18.80
C HIS A 269 -0.57 0.93 -19.62
N ALA A 270 -0.36 1.06 -20.92
CA ALA A 270 -0.22 -0.09 -21.82
C ALA A 270 1.09 -0.86 -21.54
N GLU A 271 2.18 -0.14 -21.24
CA GLU A 271 3.44 -0.77 -20.83
C GLU A 271 3.33 -1.46 -19.46
N LYS A 272 2.65 -0.83 -18.49
CA LYS A 272 2.38 -1.43 -17.19
C LYS A 272 1.64 -2.75 -17.33
N ASP A 273 0.53 -2.73 -18.06
CA ASP A 273 -0.31 -3.92 -18.26
C ASP A 273 0.46 -5.03 -18.96
N LYS A 274 1.19 -4.71 -20.03
CA LYS A 274 2.00 -5.67 -20.77
C LYS A 274 3.08 -6.33 -19.90
N ARG A 275 3.87 -5.53 -19.18
CA ARG A 275 4.97 -6.05 -18.35
C ARG A 275 4.44 -6.90 -17.20
N GLN A 276 3.32 -6.48 -16.59
CA GLN A 276 2.66 -7.25 -15.56
C GLN A 276 2.12 -8.58 -16.10
N GLU A 277 1.46 -8.56 -17.27
CA GLU A 277 0.95 -9.76 -17.91
C GLU A 277 2.07 -10.73 -18.30
N ASP A 278 3.17 -10.22 -18.88
CA ASP A 278 4.34 -11.02 -19.26
C ASP A 278 4.94 -11.74 -18.03
N TRP A 279 4.99 -11.05 -16.89
CA TRP A 279 5.46 -11.64 -15.65
C TRP A 279 4.45 -12.61 -15.02
N GLN A 280 3.16 -12.31 -15.07
CA GLN A 280 2.11 -13.20 -14.57
C GLN A 280 2.04 -14.51 -15.34
N GLN A 281 2.32 -14.48 -16.64
CA GLN A 281 2.30 -15.65 -17.54
C GLN A 281 3.68 -16.32 -17.68
N ASP A 282 4.64 -16.01 -16.80
CA ASP A 282 6.00 -16.56 -16.80
C ASP A 282 6.81 -16.32 -18.10
N ARG A 283 6.38 -15.39 -18.95
CA ARG A 283 7.18 -14.94 -20.10
C ARG A 283 8.41 -14.14 -19.66
N THR A 284 8.30 -13.47 -18.52
CA THR A 284 9.41 -12.82 -17.83
C THR A 284 9.46 -13.35 -16.40
N ARG A 285 10.64 -13.79 -15.98
CA ARG A 285 10.84 -14.42 -14.65
C ARG A 285 10.92 -13.41 -13.52
N ILE A 286 11.67 -12.31 -13.72
CA ILE A 286 12.04 -11.37 -12.66
C ILE A 286 11.39 -10.02 -12.92
N MET A 287 10.65 -9.51 -11.94
CA MET A 287 10.10 -8.16 -11.94
C MET A 287 10.92 -7.27 -11.00
N VAL A 288 11.63 -6.28 -11.54
CA VAL A 288 12.32 -5.26 -10.74
C VAL A 288 11.41 -4.05 -10.61
N ALA A 289 11.00 -3.70 -9.39
CA ALA A 289 9.94 -2.71 -9.22
C ALA A 289 10.16 -1.76 -8.04
N THR A 290 9.53 -0.59 -8.14
CA THR A 290 9.28 0.25 -6.96
C THR A 290 8.03 -0.26 -6.22
N ASN A 291 7.69 0.34 -5.08
CA ASN A 291 6.45 0.07 -4.34
C ASN A 291 5.16 0.22 -5.18
N ALA A 292 5.24 0.87 -6.37
CA ALA A 292 4.12 0.92 -7.33
C ALA A 292 3.71 -0.46 -7.86
N PHE A 293 4.62 -1.43 -7.88
CA PHE A 293 4.34 -2.84 -8.13
C PHE A 293 4.07 -3.54 -6.82
N GLY A 294 2.89 -3.34 -6.30
CA GLY A 294 2.62 -3.74 -4.94
C GLY A 294 1.21 -4.26 -4.75
N MET A 295 0.38 -3.45 -4.14
CA MET A 295 -0.98 -3.82 -3.80
C MET A 295 -1.75 -4.30 -5.04
N GLY A 296 -2.49 -5.41 -4.92
CA GLY A 296 -3.28 -5.97 -6.02
C GLY A 296 -2.59 -7.06 -6.86
N ILE A 297 -1.31 -7.33 -6.66
CA ILE A 297 -0.64 -8.43 -7.37
C ILE A 297 -0.97 -9.75 -6.68
N ASP A 298 -1.56 -10.66 -7.44
CA ASP A 298 -1.96 -12.00 -6.94
C ASP A 298 -1.36 -13.12 -7.81
N LYS A 299 -0.03 -13.19 -7.87
CA LYS A 299 0.70 -14.34 -8.41
C LYS A 299 1.07 -15.26 -7.25
N PRO A 300 0.53 -16.50 -7.21
CA PRO A 300 0.68 -17.38 -6.05
C PRO A 300 2.09 -17.98 -5.91
N ASP A 301 2.78 -18.20 -7.00
CA ASP A 301 3.99 -18.99 -7.14
C ASP A 301 5.29 -18.18 -7.16
N VAL A 302 5.29 -16.99 -6.58
CA VAL A 302 6.52 -16.20 -6.39
C VAL A 302 7.44 -16.92 -5.41
N ARG A 303 8.63 -17.31 -5.86
CA ARG A 303 9.59 -18.07 -5.03
C ARG A 303 10.56 -17.19 -4.27
N LEU A 304 10.84 -16.00 -4.79
CA LEU A 304 11.83 -15.11 -4.21
C LEU A 304 11.37 -13.66 -4.27
N VAL A 305 11.43 -12.98 -3.13
CA VAL A 305 11.32 -11.52 -3.04
C VAL A 305 12.64 -10.97 -2.50
N VAL A 306 13.28 -10.07 -3.24
CA VAL A 306 14.52 -9.43 -2.82
C VAL A 306 14.30 -7.94 -2.61
N HIS A 307 14.66 -7.44 -1.44
CA HIS A 307 14.76 -6.01 -1.19
C HIS A 307 16.19 -5.55 -1.46
N TYR A 308 16.40 -5.00 -2.65
CA TYR A 308 17.70 -4.44 -3.04
C TYR A 308 18.01 -3.15 -2.29
N ASP A 309 17.02 -2.28 -2.16
CA ASP A 309 17.03 -1.12 -1.28
C ASP A 309 16.21 -1.41 -0.02
N CYS A 310 16.75 -1.06 1.14
CA CYS A 310 16.05 -1.24 2.41
C CYS A 310 14.79 -0.37 2.45
N PRO A 311 13.60 -0.94 2.75
CA PRO A 311 12.37 -0.17 2.91
C PRO A 311 12.42 0.75 4.15
N ASP A 312 11.46 1.68 4.24
CA ASP A 312 11.43 2.68 5.31
C ASP A 312 10.78 2.16 6.60
N SER A 313 10.14 1.00 6.54
CA SER A 313 9.42 0.43 7.67
C SER A 313 9.30 -1.09 7.59
N ILE A 314 9.10 -1.71 8.74
CA ILE A 314 8.81 -3.14 8.86
C ILE A 314 7.48 -3.50 8.18
N GLU A 315 6.47 -2.63 8.23
CA GLU A 315 5.18 -2.86 7.60
C GLU A 315 5.31 -2.98 6.08
N ALA A 316 6.04 -2.06 5.45
CA ALA A 316 6.31 -2.11 4.02
C ALA A 316 7.11 -3.36 3.66
N TYR A 317 8.17 -3.66 4.42
CA TYR A 317 8.96 -4.88 4.25
C TYR A 317 8.09 -6.13 4.33
N PHE A 318 7.26 -6.26 5.37
CA PHE A 318 6.41 -7.42 5.61
C PHE A 318 5.35 -7.60 4.52
N GLN A 319 4.74 -6.51 4.06
CA GLN A 319 3.75 -6.53 2.99
C GLN A 319 4.35 -6.95 1.65
N GLU A 320 5.53 -6.42 1.33
CA GLU A 320 6.26 -6.74 0.09
C GLU A 320 6.81 -8.17 0.13
N ALA A 321 7.46 -8.58 1.20
CA ALA A 321 7.94 -9.94 1.44
C ALA A 321 6.82 -10.98 1.39
N GLY A 322 5.64 -10.63 1.95
CA GLY A 322 4.45 -11.48 1.99
C GLY A 322 3.86 -11.85 0.62
N ARG A 323 4.39 -11.32 -0.48
CA ARG A 323 4.02 -11.73 -1.85
C ARG A 323 4.59 -13.07 -2.24
N ALA A 324 5.69 -13.48 -1.59
CA ALA A 324 6.29 -14.78 -1.84
C ALA A 324 5.47 -15.93 -1.21
N GLY A 325 5.40 -17.05 -1.91
CA GLY A 325 4.83 -18.30 -1.41
C GLY A 325 3.34 -18.26 -1.02
N ARG A 326 2.51 -17.55 -1.77
CA ARG A 326 1.06 -17.50 -1.50
C ARG A 326 0.35 -18.82 -1.74
N ASP A 327 0.94 -19.67 -2.55
CA ASP A 327 0.50 -21.05 -2.78
C ASP A 327 0.78 -22.02 -1.63
N GLY A 328 1.48 -21.55 -0.57
CA GLY A 328 1.87 -22.37 0.58
C GLY A 328 3.17 -23.15 0.39
N LEU A 329 3.78 -23.09 -0.80
CA LEU A 329 5.06 -23.73 -1.06
C LEU A 329 6.24 -22.88 -0.51
N PRO A 330 7.40 -23.49 -0.24
CA PRO A 330 8.57 -22.78 0.28
C PRO A 330 8.98 -21.60 -0.61
N ALA A 331 9.23 -20.46 0.02
CA ALA A 331 9.67 -19.23 -0.64
C ALA A 331 10.63 -18.43 0.26
N GLN A 332 11.37 -17.52 -0.33
CA GLN A 332 12.39 -16.71 0.35
C GLN A 332 12.06 -15.21 0.25
N ALA A 333 12.31 -14.49 1.32
CA ALA A 333 12.33 -13.03 1.34
C ALA A 333 13.70 -12.56 1.84
N ILE A 334 14.48 -11.94 0.97
CA ILE A 334 15.87 -11.58 1.23
C ILE A 334 16.03 -10.06 1.21
N LEU A 335 16.54 -9.50 2.31
CA LEU A 335 16.96 -8.11 2.40
C LEU A 335 18.47 -8.02 2.15
N LEU A 336 18.88 -7.35 1.07
CA LEU A 336 20.28 -7.02 0.84
C LEU A 336 20.64 -5.76 1.63
N TYR A 337 21.58 -5.89 2.56
CA TYR A 337 21.98 -4.81 3.44
C TYR A 337 23.48 -4.58 3.40
N ASN A 338 23.88 -3.31 3.40
CA ASN A 338 25.29 -2.91 3.52
C ASN A 338 25.47 -1.76 4.53
N HIS A 339 26.72 -1.50 4.92
CA HIS A 339 27.03 -0.45 5.90
C HIS A 339 26.53 0.95 5.51
N GLY A 340 26.45 1.25 4.21
CA GLY A 340 25.94 2.53 3.72
C GLY A 340 24.41 2.67 3.80
N ASP A 341 23.67 1.58 3.97
CA ASP A 341 22.20 1.64 3.99
C ASP A 341 21.65 2.27 5.27
N ARG A 342 22.34 2.11 6.41
CA ARG A 342 22.01 2.82 7.64
C ARG A 342 22.04 4.34 7.44
N ALA A 343 23.13 4.87 6.92
CA ALA A 343 23.27 6.31 6.68
C ALA A 343 22.22 6.82 5.67
N LYS A 344 21.87 6.01 4.65
CA LYS A 344 20.81 6.34 3.70
C LYS A 344 19.44 6.40 4.38
N LEU A 345 19.12 5.45 5.27
CA LEU A 345 17.87 5.42 6.02
C LEU A 345 17.77 6.62 6.98
N GLU A 346 18.83 6.92 7.72
CA GLU A 346 18.88 8.07 8.62
C GLU A 346 18.73 9.40 7.85
N ARG A 347 19.35 9.54 6.67
CA ARG A 347 19.21 10.71 5.81
C ARG A 347 17.78 10.91 5.32
N ARG A 348 17.03 9.82 5.08
CA ARG A 348 15.61 9.91 4.67
C ARG A 348 14.76 10.63 5.70
N ILE A 349 15.11 10.57 6.99
CA ILE A 349 14.39 11.29 8.04
C ILE A 349 14.44 12.80 7.79
N SER A 350 15.63 13.33 7.52
CA SER A 350 15.80 14.77 7.23
C SER A 350 15.29 15.19 5.85
N GLU A 351 15.23 14.26 4.91
CA GLU A 351 14.64 14.50 3.58
C GLU A 351 13.11 14.54 3.64
N ALA A 352 12.47 13.63 4.41
CA ALA A 352 11.01 13.56 4.55
C ALA A 352 10.45 14.61 5.53
N PHE A 353 11.22 15.01 6.51
CA PHE A 353 10.88 16.03 7.50
C PHE A 353 11.97 17.10 7.55
N PRO A 354 12.01 18.02 6.57
CA PRO A 354 12.91 19.17 6.62
C PRO A 354 12.62 20.01 7.84
N GLU A 355 13.61 20.77 8.31
CA GLU A 355 13.47 21.70 9.42
C GLU A 355 12.35 22.71 9.18
N LYS A 356 11.62 23.11 10.23
CA LYS A 356 10.48 24.04 10.12
C LYS A 356 10.84 25.35 9.41
N ASP A 357 12.04 25.86 9.65
CA ASP A 357 12.51 27.10 9.00
C ASP A 357 12.71 26.90 7.50
N TYR A 358 13.15 25.71 7.07
CA TYR A 358 13.23 25.40 5.66
C TYR A 358 11.83 25.30 5.02
N ILE A 359 10.85 24.74 5.72
CA ILE A 359 9.45 24.65 5.22
C ILE A 359 8.87 26.07 5.07
N ARG A 360 9.11 26.96 6.05
CA ARG A 360 8.73 28.38 6.00
C ARG A 360 9.39 29.09 4.82
N GLN A 361 10.67 28.83 4.59
CA GLN A 361 11.41 29.37 3.45
C GLN A 361 10.82 28.90 2.11
N VAL A 362 10.46 27.62 1.99
CA VAL A 362 9.78 27.09 0.79
C VAL A 362 8.44 27.79 0.57
N TYR A 363 7.64 27.98 1.62
CA TYR A 363 6.36 28.70 1.54
C TYR A 363 6.54 30.16 1.07
N GLU A 364 7.53 30.87 1.59
CA GLU A 364 7.87 32.23 1.17
C GLU A 364 8.32 32.25 -0.29
N HIS A 365 9.22 31.35 -0.69
CA HIS A 365 9.70 31.27 -2.06
C HIS A 365 8.58 30.88 -3.06
N LEU A 366 7.57 30.10 -2.65
CA LEU A 366 6.38 29.84 -3.47
C LEU A 366 5.60 31.12 -3.74
N ALA A 367 5.44 31.96 -2.72
CA ALA A 367 4.76 33.26 -2.88
C ALA A 367 5.51 34.18 -3.82
N TYR A 368 6.85 34.24 -3.75
CA TYR A 368 7.67 34.97 -4.72
C TYR A 368 7.61 34.36 -6.13
N PHE A 369 7.61 33.03 -6.22
CA PHE A 369 7.52 32.35 -7.50
C PHE A 369 6.23 32.66 -8.25
N PHE A 370 5.11 32.67 -7.52
CA PHE A 370 3.77 32.93 -8.05
C PHE A 370 3.36 34.41 -8.00
N GLN A 371 4.19 35.31 -7.44
CA GLN A 371 3.93 36.74 -7.27
C GLN A 371 2.64 37.01 -6.47
N ILE A 372 2.45 36.29 -5.35
CA ILE A 372 1.29 36.44 -4.46
C ILE A 372 1.70 37.39 -3.32
N ALA A 373 0.95 38.48 -3.10
CA ALA A 373 1.17 39.39 -1.99
C ALA A 373 0.65 38.83 -0.66
N THR A 374 1.22 39.28 0.47
CA THR A 374 0.70 38.96 1.81
C THR A 374 -0.75 39.42 1.94
N GLY A 375 -1.62 38.58 2.48
CA GLY A 375 -3.06 38.81 2.59
C GLY A 375 -3.89 38.42 1.38
N ASP A 376 -3.26 38.04 0.26
CA ASP A 376 -3.89 37.57 -0.98
C ASP A 376 -3.75 36.05 -1.16
N GLY A 377 -4.17 35.56 -2.30
CA GLY A 377 -3.88 34.19 -2.78
C GLY A 377 -4.94 33.15 -2.47
N TYR A 378 -5.94 33.40 -1.62
CA TYR A 378 -6.98 32.41 -1.34
C TYR A 378 -7.66 31.92 -2.62
N GLY A 379 -7.65 30.58 -2.83
CA GLY A 379 -8.23 29.95 -4.01
C GLY A 379 -7.42 30.10 -5.31
N VAL A 380 -6.30 30.83 -5.29
CA VAL A 380 -5.43 30.98 -6.45
C VAL A 380 -4.72 29.66 -6.74
N SER A 381 -4.92 29.14 -7.95
CA SER A 381 -4.28 27.92 -8.46
C SER A 381 -3.26 28.28 -9.53
N ARG A 382 -2.06 27.71 -9.46
CA ARG A 382 -0.96 27.93 -10.40
C ARG A 382 -0.29 26.62 -10.76
N GLU A 383 0.10 26.48 -12.02
CA GLU A 383 0.97 25.39 -12.46
C GLU A 383 2.32 25.47 -11.75
N PHE A 384 2.86 24.35 -11.34
CA PHE A 384 4.07 24.27 -10.57
C PHE A 384 5.10 23.33 -11.20
N ASN A 385 6.21 23.90 -11.63
CA ASN A 385 7.37 23.14 -12.08
C ASN A 385 8.41 23.12 -10.95
N ILE A 386 8.54 21.97 -10.29
CA ILE A 386 9.46 21.79 -9.17
C ILE A 386 10.92 21.96 -9.58
N GLU A 387 11.30 21.58 -10.79
CA GLU A 387 12.68 21.71 -11.28
C GLU A 387 13.04 23.18 -11.46
N LEU A 388 12.17 23.95 -12.13
CA LEU A 388 12.34 25.39 -12.33
C LEU A 388 12.36 26.15 -10.99
N PHE A 389 11.48 25.76 -10.06
CA PHE A 389 11.46 26.33 -8.72
C PHE A 389 12.79 26.07 -7.99
N CYS A 390 13.26 24.81 -8.00
CA CYS A 390 14.51 24.43 -7.35
C CYS A 390 15.72 25.13 -7.97
N GLN A 391 15.76 25.28 -9.29
CA GLN A 391 16.82 26.03 -9.97
C GLN A 391 16.84 27.50 -9.56
N ARG A 392 15.66 28.14 -9.48
CA ARG A 392 15.53 29.55 -9.17
C ARG A 392 15.92 29.90 -7.73
N PHE A 393 15.59 29.03 -6.77
CA PHE A 393 15.78 29.27 -5.34
C PHE A 393 16.87 28.40 -4.70
N HIS A 394 17.62 27.63 -5.50
CA HIS A 394 18.70 26.74 -5.06
C HIS A 394 18.26 25.67 -4.03
N HIS A 395 17.11 25.06 -4.29
CA HIS A 395 16.57 23.98 -3.47
C HIS A 395 16.84 22.58 -4.07
N PHE A 396 16.70 21.55 -3.24
CA PHE A 396 16.70 20.16 -3.68
C PHE A 396 15.27 19.65 -3.83
N PRO A 397 14.88 19.07 -5.00
CA PRO A 397 13.51 18.64 -5.27
C PRO A 397 12.88 17.76 -4.19
N ILE A 398 13.62 16.78 -3.65
CA ILE A 398 13.13 15.87 -2.61
C ILE A 398 12.68 16.63 -1.34
N ARG A 399 13.48 17.61 -0.89
CA ARG A 399 13.15 18.42 0.29
C ARG A 399 12.01 19.40 0.04
N VAL A 400 11.94 19.98 -1.17
CA VAL A 400 10.81 20.84 -1.57
C VAL A 400 9.52 20.04 -1.59
N HIS A 401 9.53 18.87 -2.21
CA HIS A 401 8.37 17.98 -2.26
C HIS A 401 7.87 17.63 -0.85
N ALA A 402 8.76 17.25 0.06
CA ALA A 402 8.40 16.99 1.46
C ALA A 402 7.83 18.23 2.16
N ALA A 403 8.41 19.41 1.93
CA ALA A 403 7.91 20.68 2.49
C ALA A 403 6.49 21.00 1.98
N LEU A 404 6.24 20.81 0.67
CA LEU A 404 4.90 21.00 0.06
C LEU A 404 3.85 20.06 0.68
N GLN A 405 4.18 18.79 0.85
CA GLN A 405 3.28 17.84 1.50
C GLN A 405 2.97 18.20 2.96
N LEU A 406 3.94 18.74 3.69
CA LEU A 406 3.73 19.19 5.07
C LEU A 406 2.87 20.47 5.12
N LEU A 407 3.07 21.41 4.18
CA LEU A 407 2.24 22.62 4.03
C LEU A 407 0.80 22.26 3.62
N GLU A 408 0.62 21.28 2.76
CA GLU A 408 -0.69 20.76 2.37
C GLU A 408 -1.42 20.16 3.58
N ARG A 409 -0.76 19.30 4.34
CA ARG A 409 -1.32 18.70 5.56
C ARG A 409 -1.64 19.73 6.64
N ALA A 410 -0.89 20.81 6.68
CA ALA A 410 -1.15 21.95 7.56
C ALA A 410 -2.27 22.88 7.05
N GLY A 411 -2.80 22.64 5.83
CA GLY A 411 -3.93 23.35 5.25
C GLY A 411 -3.56 24.70 4.60
N TYR A 412 -2.28 24.95 4.32
CA TYR A 412 -1.84 26.17 3.63
C TYR A 412 -2.04 26.12 2.13
N ILE A 413 -1.78 24.96 1.55
CA ILE A 413 -1.86 24.72 0.11
C ILE A 413 -2.56 23.39 -0.17
N GLU A 414 -3.01 23.22 -1.40
CA GLU A 414 -3.33 21.93 -2.03
C GLU A 414 -2.24 21.69 -3.08
N TYR A 415 -1.56 20.56 -3.03
CA TYR A 415 -0.51 20.20 -3.95
C TYR A 415 -0.87 18.94 -4.73
N ASP A 416 -1.23 19.09 -6.00
CA ASP A 416 -1.57 17.98 -6.87
C ASP A 416 -0.40 17.68 -7.81
N GLU A 417 0.19 16.50 -7.61
CA GLU A 417 1.36 16.01 -8.33
C GLU A 417 1.03 15.34 -9.65
N GLU A 418 -0.23 14.91 -9.83
CA GLU A 418 -0.61 14.17 -11.02
C GLU A 418 -0.72 15.11 -12.22
N ALA A 419 0.15 14.90 -13.20
CA ALA A 419 0.24 15.72 -14.40
C ALA A 419 -0.84 15.40 -15.47
N ASP A 420 -1.63 14.35 -15.30
CA ASP A 420 -2.52 13.84 -16.36
C ASP A 420 -3.99 13.84 -15.91
N HIS A 421 -4.49 15.02 -15.56
CA HIS A 421 -5.90 15.21 -15.28
C HIS A 421 -6.64 15.72 -16.52
N GLN A 422 -7.65 14.96 -16.94
CA GLN A 422 -8.62 15.47 -17.92
C GLN A 422 -9.27 16.75 -17.40
N ALA A 423 -9.55 17.68 -18.31
CA ALA A 423 -10.30 18.88 -17.99
C ALA A 423 -11.63 18.52 -17.34
N ARG A 424 -12.09 19.30 -16.38
CA ARG A 424 -13.37 19.06 -15.70
C ARG A 424 -14.13 20.37 -15.49
N VAL A 425 -15.45 20.26 -15.62
CA VAL A 425 -16.36 21.39 -15.49
C VAL A 425 -17.52 21.01 -14.58
N ARG A 426 -17.97 21.99 -13.77
CA ARG A 426 -19.23 21.92 -13.01
C ARG A 426 -19.93 23.27 -13.11
N PHE A 427 -21.23 23.29 -13.41
CA PHE A 427 -22.02 24.52 -13.32
C PHE A 427 -22.25 24.90 -11.86
N LEU A 428 -22.06 26.18 -11.55
CA LEU A 428 -22.28 26.76 -10.22
C LEU A 428 -23.69 27.40 -10.11
N VAL A 429 -24.32 27.68 -11.24
CA VAL A 429 -25.70 28.20 -11.35
C VAL A 429 -26.70 27.08 -11.61
N SER A 430 -27.95 27.27 -11.24
CA SER A 430 -28.98 26.32 -11.57
C SER A 430 -29.29 26.32 -13.08
N ARG A 431 -29.96 25.24 -13.56
CA ARG A 431 -30.34 25.13 -14.96
C ARG A 431 -31.27 26.27 -15.38
N ASP A 432 -32.19 26.68 -14.50
CA ASP A 432 -33.16 27.76 -14.78
C ASP A 432 -32.48 29.13 -14.81
N ASP A 433 -31.48 29.36 -13.96
CA ASP A 433 -30.73 30.61 -13.97
C ASP A 433 -29.87 30.72 -15.24
N LEU A 434 -29.32 29.61 -15.73
CA LEU A 434 -28.52 29.57 -16.96
C LEU A 434 -29.34 30.04 -18.18
N TYR A 435 -30.64 29.67 -18.26
CA TYR A 435 -31.56 30.12 -19.34
C TYR A 435 -31.97 31.60 -19.21
N ARG A 436 -31.79 32.21 -18.04
CA ARG A 436 -32.13 33.64 -17.78
C ARG A 436 -30.96 34.58 -17.99
N LEU A 437 -29.80 34.10 -18.35
CA LEU A 437 -28.60 34.90 -18.55
C LEU A 437 -28.72 35.76 -19.83
N ASN A 438 -28.99 37.06 -19.67
CA ASN A 438 -29.11 38.02 -20.79
C ASN A 438 -27.76 38.59 -21.26
N GLN A 439 -26.63 38.11 -20.76
CA GLN A 439 -25.29 38.66 -21.04
C GLN A 439 -24.28 37.57 -21.41
N VAL A 440 -24.66 36.63 -22.25
CA VAL A 440 -23.80 35.59 -22.80
C VAL A 440 -23.58 35.89 -24.28
N SER A 441 -22.33 35.89 -24.73
CA SER A 441 -22.00 36.04 -26.14
C SER A 441 -22.37 34.77 -26.93
N ASP A 442 -22.59 34.89 -28.25
CA ASP A 442 -22.91 33.75 -29.12
C ASP A 442 -21.85 32.62 -29.02
N GLN A 443 -20.59 32.98 -28.77
CA GLN A 443 -19.52 32.00 -28.61
C GLN A 443 -19.60 31.29 -27.26
N GLU A 444 -19.90 32.01 -26.19
CA GLU A 444 -20.11 31.43 -24.85
C GLU A 444 -21.33 30.51 -24.85
N GLU A 445 -22.43 30.91 -25.49
CA GLU A 445 -23.61 30.07 -25.62
C GLU A 445 -23.31 28.77 -26.34
N ARG A 446 -22.56 28.80 -27.44
CA ARG A 446 -22.16 27.59 -28.17
C ARG A 446 -21.32 26.66 -27.31
N VAL A 447 -20.41 27.16 -26.50
CA VAL A 447 -19.59 26.35 -25.56
C VAL A 447 -20.50 25.75 -24.48
N ILE A 448 -21.40 26.51 -23.88
CA ILE A 448 -22.38 26.02 -22.90
C ILE A 448 -23.25 24.91 -23.49
N VAL A 449 -23.80 25.11 -24.70
CA VAL A 449 -24.60 24.11 -25.39
C VAL A 449 -23.80 22.86 -25.73
N ALA A 450 -22.54 23.00 -26.17
CA ALA A 450 -21.65 21.88 -26.44
C ALA A 450 -21.40 21.06 -25.17
N LEU A 451 -21.13 21.71 -24.04
CA LEU A 451 -20.96 21.06 -22.74
C LEU A 451 -22.21 20.26 -22.34
N LEU A 452 -23.40 20.89 -22.41
CA LEU A 452 -24.65 20.27 -21.98
C LEU A 452 -25.12 19.13 -22.89
N ARG A 453 -24.70 19.13 -24.16
CA ARG A 453 -25.00 18.06 -25.11
C ARG A 453 -24.08 16.87 -24.98
N SER A 454 -22.79 17.12 -24.69
CA SER A 454 -21.77 16.08 -24.67
C SER A 454 -21.61 15.42 -23.29
N TYR A 455 -21.92 16.15 -22.23
CA TYR A 455 -21.61 15.71 -20.88
C TYR A 455 -22.82 15.86 -19.96
N GLY A 456 -23.28 14.75 -19.37
CA GLY A 456 -24.41 14.74 -18.42
C GLY A 456 -23.98 15.10 -17.01
N GLY A 457 -24.92 15.64 -16.19
CA GLY A 457 -24.75 15.78 -14.75
C GLY A 457 -23.86 16.93 -14.28
N LEU A 458 -23.44 17.84 -15.17
CA LEU A 458 -22.54 18.96 -14.87
C LEU A 458 -23.08 19.96 -13.83
N PHE A 459 -24.37 19.93 -13.51
CA PHE A 459 -24.99 20.74 -12.44
C PHE A 459 -24.86 20.08 -11.06
N ALA A 460 -24.68 18.76 -11.01
CA ALA A 460 -24.63 18.02 -9.75
C ALA A 460 -23.19 17.85 -9.25
N ASP A 461 -22.27 17.54 -10.17
CA ASP A 461 -20.85 17.31 -9.83
C ASP A 461 -19.95 17.64 -11.02
N TYR A 462 -18.63 17.58 -10.83
CA TYR A 462 -17.67 17.76 -11.91
C TYR A 462 -17.80 16.64 -12.95
N GLY A 463 -17.97 17.03 -14.21
CA GLY A 463 -17.84 16.14 -15.35
C GLY A 463 -16.45 16.30 -15.98
N PHE A 464 -15.80 15.19 -16.29
CA PHE A 464 -14.58 15.20 -17.11
C PHE A 464 -14.96 15.54 -18.55
N ILE A 465 -14.25 16.50 -19.12
CA ILE A 465 -14.47 16.95 -20.49
C ILE A 465 -13.18 16.82 -21.30
N ASP A 466 -13.33 16.66 -22.59
CA ASP A 466 -12.27 16.82 -23.57
C ASP A 466 -12.44 18.20 -24.24
N GLU A 467 -11.49 19.11 -24.00
CA GLU A 467 -11.56 20.49 -24.53
C GLU A 467 -11.57 20.52 -26.06
N SER A 468 -10.96 19.53 -26.71
CA SER A 468 -10.95 19.42 -28.18
C SER A 468 -12.31 19.02 -28.73
N ILE A 469 -13.04 18.12 -28.05
CA ILE A 469 -14.42 17.73 -28.42
C ILE A 469 -15.37 18.92 -28.21
N VAL A 470 -15.25 19.64 -27.10
CA VAL A 470 -16.07 20.85 -26.85
C VAL A 470 -15.79 21.90 -27.93
N ALA A 471 -14.53 22.13 -28.28
CA ALA A 471 -14.13 23.07 -29.31
C ALA A 471 -14.73 22.69 -30.67
N GLN A 472 -14.62 21.44 -31.08
CA GLN A 472 -15.19 20.93 -32.33
C GLN A 472 -16.71 21.13 -32.39
N GLN A 473 -17.41 20.80 -31.31
CA GLN A 473 -18.87 20.93 -31.26
C GLN A 473 -19.36 22.40 -31.20
N ALA A 474 -18.59 23.26 -30.54
CA ALA A 474 -18.87 24.70 -30.51
C ALA A 474 -18.47 25.41 -31.82
N GLY A 475 -17.76 24.76 -32.72
CA GLY A 475 -17.24 25.35 -33.96
C GLY A 475 -16.17 26.40 -33.68
N LEU A 476 -15.31 26.15 -32.68
CA LEU A 476 -14.25 27.01 -32.20
C LEU A 476 -12.90 26.27 -32.21
N THR A 477 -11.82 27.02 -32.07
CA THR A 477 -10.49 26.40 -31.82
C THR A 477 -10.31 26.05 -30.35
N PRO A 478 -9.47 25.06 -29.99
CA PRO A 478 -9.20 24.70 -28.60
C PRO A 478 -8.72 25.91 -27.75
N PRO A 479 -7.84 26.80 -28.21
CA PRO A 479 -7.46 28.00 -27.43
C PRO A 479 -8.63 28.96 -27.17
N GLN A 480 -9.53 29.16 -28.15
CA GLN A 480 -10.73 29.99 -27.96
C GLN A 480 -11.68 29.38 -26.93
N THR A 481 -11.88 28.06 -27.01
CA THR A 481 -12.72 27.34 -26.06
C THR A 481 -12.16 27.42 -24.65
N TYR A 482 -10.85 27.27 -24.50
CA TYR A 482 -10.16 27.43 -23.21
C TYR A 482 -10.38 28.81 -22.59
N GLU A 483 -10.19 29.91 -23.35
CA GLU A 483 -10.39 31.26 -22.82
C GLU A 483 -11.86 31.53 -22.48
N ILE A 484 -12.80 30.98 -23.24
CA ILE A 484 -14.24 31.07 -22.93
C ILE A 484 -14.57 30.32 -21.64
N LEU A 485 -14.12 29.08 -21.49
CA LEU A 485 -14.33 28.30 -20.26
C LEU A 485 -13.75 29.01 -19.04
N LYS A 486 -12.59 29.61 -19.18
CA LYS A 486 -11.94 30.42 -18.15
C LYS A 486 -12.75 31.67 -17.81
N ALA A 487 -13.24 32.41 -18.81
CA ALA A 487 -14.08 33.59 -18.60
C ALA A 487 -15.42 33.24 -17.90
N LEU A 488 -16.08 32.14 -18.31
CA LEU A 488 -17.28 31.63 -17.65
C LEU A 488 -17.00 31.21 -16.19
N SER A 489 -15.83 30.66 -15.92
CA SER A 489 -15.39 30.30 -14.57
C SER A 489 -15.11 31.53 -13.70
N GLN A 490 -14.49 32.57 -14.24
CA GLN A 490 -14.26 33.85 -13.54
C GLN A 490 -15.57 34.57 -13.19
N ARG A 491 -16.60 34.41 -14.03
CA ARG A 491 -17.94 34.95 -13.79
C ARG A 491 -18.79 34.07 -12.85
N HIS A 492 -18.21 32.99 -12.28
CA HIS A 492 -18.90 32.05 -11.40
C HIS A 492 -20.15 31.36 -12.02
N LEU A 493 -20.22 31.26 -13.35
CA LEU A 493 -21.28 30.52 -14.03
C LEU A 493 -21.03 29.02 -14.02
N LEU A 494 -19.76 28.65 -14.15
CA LEU A 494 -19.26 27.29 -13.99
C LEU A 494 -17.90 27.34 -13.27
N HIS A 495 -17.47 26.19 -12.78
CA HIS A 495 -16.09 26.01 -12.33
C HIS A 495 -15.38 25.14 -13.35
N PHE A 496 -14.34 25.70 -13.98
CA PHE A 496 -13.52 25.04 -14.98
C PHE A 496 -12.14 24.74 -14.42
N ILE A 497 -11.77 23.47 -14.45
CA ILE A 497 -10.41 23.01 -14.15
C ILE A 497 -9.87 22.46 -15.47
N PRO A 498 -8.91 23.15 -16.11
CA PRO A 498 -8.39 22.75 -17.42
C PRO A 498 -7.65 21.42 -17.37
N GLN A 499 -7.52 20.78 -18.52
CA GLN A 499 -6.59 19.69 -18.69
C GLN A 499 -5.18 20.21 -18.37
N ARG A 500 -4.47 19.50 -17.50
CA ARG A 500 -3.15 19.90 -17.05
C ARG A 500 -2.15 18.81 -17.32
N ASN A 501 -1.08 19.21 -17.96
CA ASN A 501 0.09 18.37 -18.19
C ASN A 501 1.20 18.66 -17.16
N MET A 502 0.90 19.42 -16.12
CA MET A 502 1.85 19.82 -15.07
C MET A 502 1.18 19.82 -13.69
N PRO A 503 1.91 19.46 -12.63
CA PRO A 503 1.47 19.62 -11.25
C PRO A 503 0.99 21.04 -10.97
N TYR A 504 0.13 21.21 -9.97
CA TYR A 504 -0.30 22.55 -9.56
C TYR A 504 -0.29 22.72 -8.03
N ILE A 505 -0.21 23.97 -7.63
CA ILE A 505 -0.39 24.40 -6.24
C ILE A 505 -1.55 25.38 -6.18
N ARG A 506 -2.44 25.15 -5.21
CA ARG A 506 -3.54 26.03 -4.88
C ARG A 506 -3.41 26.50 -3.44
N TYR A 507 -3.53 27.81 -3.22
CA TYR A 507 -3.56 28.37 -1.87
C TYR A 507 -4.92 28.15 -1.23
N MET A 508 -4.94 27.45 -0.10
CA MET A 508 -6.16 27.11 0.64
C MET A 508 -6.56 28.15 1.67
N GLN A 509 -5.67 29.08 1.93
CA GLN A 509 -5.89 30.26 2.77
C GLN A 509 -5.14 31.46 2.21
N ARG A 510 -5.39 32.66 2.75
CA ARG A 510 -4.65 33.86 2.37
C ARG A 510 -3.19 33.69 2.76
N ARG A 511 -2.28 34.19 1.91
CA ARG A 511 -0.86 34.16 2.20
C ARG A 511 -0.58 34.93 3.51
N GLU A 512 0.06 34.27 4.43
CA GLU A 512 0.61 34.82 5.66
C GLU A 512 2.12 35.09 5.49
N ASP A 513 2.69 35.89 6.39
CA ASP A 513 4.13 36.02 6.48
C ASP A 513 4.73 34.69 6.94
N SER A 514 5.88 34.32 6.40
CA SER A 514 6.51 33.02 6.65
C SER A 514 6.75 32.70 8.13
N GLU A 515 6.99 33.74 8.94
CA GLU A 515 7.16 33.63 10.40
C GLU A 515 5.88 33.15 11.10
N ASN A 516 4.71 33.47 10.56
CA ASN A 516 3.41 33.07 11.11
C ASN A 516 2.96 31.67 10.67
N VAL A 517 3.68 31.06 9.73
CA VAL A 517 3.37 29.69 9.30
C VAL A 517 3.60 28.71 10.45
N GLN A 518 2.51 28.13 10.95
CA GLN A 518 2.53 27.16 12.03
C GLN A 518 2.27 25.77 11.49
N LEU A 519 3.11 24.85 11.90
CA LEU A 519 2.91 23.42 11.63
C LEU A 519 2.40 22.76 12.93
N PRO A 520 1.13 22.31 12.97
CA PRO A 520 0.59 21.64 14.16
C PRO A 520 1.44 20.44 14.56
N PRO A 521 1.56 20.11 15.87
CA PRO A 521 2.32 18.95 16.34
C PRO A 521 1.90 17.64 15.66
N ALA A 522 0.62 17.46 15.40
CA ALA A 522 0.07 16.30 14.69
C ALA A 522 0.53 16.20 13.22
N VAL A 523 0.94 17.33 12.61
CA VAL A 523 1.44 17.36 11.23
C VAL A 523 2.95 17.15 11.18
N TYR A 524 3.69 17.66 12.14
CA TYR A 524 5.16 17.67 12.09
C TYR A 524 5.79 16.79 13.17
N GLU A 525 5.72 17.17 14.47
CA GLU A 525 6.47 16.50 15.55
C GLU A 525 6.09 15.04 15.74
N GLU A 526 4.79 14.78 15.83
CA GLU A 526 4.27 13.41 16.06
C GLU A 526 4.60 12.50 14.88
N ARG A 527 4.45 13.00 13.65
CA ARG A 527 4.77 12.24 12.45
C ARG A 527 6.27 12.02 12.25
N LEU A 528 7.09 13.02 12.59
CA LEU A 528 8.55 12.89 12.59
C LEU A 528 8.98 11.81 13.59
N ALA A 529 8.42 11.81 14.81
CA ALA A 529 8.73 10.80 15.82
C ALA A 529 8.37 9.40 15.32
N GLN A 530 7.18 9.22 14.76
CA GLN A 530 6.73 7.94 14.19
C GLN A 530 7.61 7.49 13.02
N TYR A 531 7.96 8.39 12.11
CA TYR A 531 8.81 8.05 10.96
C TYR A 531 10.21 7.64 11.41
N LYS A 532 10.77 8.34 12.42
CA LYS A 532 12.04 7.96 13.05
C LYS A 532 11.97 6.58 13.68
N GLU A 533 10.91 6.30 14.43
CA GLU A 533 10.71 5.00 15.07
C GLU A 533 10.66 3.86 14.05
N ARG A 534 9.93 4.03 12.94
CA ARG A 534 9.88 3.04 11.84
C ARG A 534 11.23 2.81 11.19
N ILE A 535 11.95 3.88 10.87
CA ILE A 535 13.30 3.78 10.29
C ILE A 535 14.24 3.05 11.26
N HIS A 536 14.20 3.39 12.56
CA HIS A 536 15.04 2.74 13.56
C HIS A 536 14.66 1.27 13.76
N ALA A 537 13.38 0.94 13.75
CA ALA A 537 12.91 -0.45 13.80
C ALA A 537 13.44 -1.26 12.59
N MET A 538 13.43 -0.67 11.39
CA MET A 538 13.94 -1.32 10.18
C MET A 538 15.48 -1.49 10.23
N ILE A 539 16.22 -0.49 10.71
CA ILE A 539 17.66 -0.57 10.92
C ILE A 539 17.98 -1.67 11.95
N HIS A 540 17.25 -1.69 13.07
CA HIS A 540 17.41 -2.71 14.10
C HIS A 540 17.17 -4.11 13.53
N TYR A 541 16.09 -4.32 12.79
CA TYR A 541 15.79 -5.59 12.13
C TYR A 541 16.92 -6.03 11.18
N ALA A 542 17.45 -5.11 10.38
CA ALA A 542 18.51 -5.42 9.42
C ALA A 542 19.86 -5.74 10.07
N GLN A 543 20.18 -5.16 11.24
CA GLN A 543 21.46 -5.28 11.91
C GLN A 543 21.47 -6.27 13.08
N SER A 544 20.32 -6.69 13.56
CA SER A 544 20.18 -7.51 14.75
C SER A 544 20.59 -8.96 14.48
N ASP A 545 21.38 -9.53 15.37
CA ASP A 545 21.76 -10.95 15.36
C ASP A 545 20.83 -11.80 16.24
N HIS A 546 20.00 -11.19 17.02
CA HIS A 546 19.00 -11.82 17.91
C HIS A 546 17.76 -10.92 18.08
N PRO A 547 16.57 -11.50 18.28
CA PRO A 547 16.17 -12.89 18.11
C PRO A 547 15.94 -13.29 16.63
N CYS A 548 15.44 -14.51 16.40
CA CYS A 548 15.02 -15.03 15.10
C CYS A 548 14.21 -14.00 14.27
N ARG A 549 14.47 -13.88 12.96
CA ARG A 549 13.82 -12.89 12.06
C ARG A 549 12.29 -12.94 12.11
N SER A 550 11.72 -14.14 12.09
CA SER A 550 10.27 -14.31 12.19
C SER A 550 9.74 -13.78 13.52
N ARG A 551 10.42 -14.06 14.64
CA ARG A 551 10.03 -13.54 15.97
C ARG A 551 10.10 -12.03 16.06
N GLN A 552 11.11 -11.39 15.44
CA GLN A 552 11.20 -9.93 15.40
C GLN A 552 10.02 -9.32 14.67
N LEU A 553 9.64 -9.88 13.51
CA LEU A 553 8.47 -9.42 12.74
C LEU A 553 7.17 -9.61 13.51
N LEU A 554 6.96 -10.79 14.11
CA LEU A 554 5.77 -11.08 14.91
C LEU A 554 5.66 -10.11 16.10
N ALA A 555 6.75 -9.91 16.84
CA ALA A 555 6.78 -8.99 17.98
C ALA A 555 6.46 -7.54 17.59
N TYR A 556 6.91 -7.09 16.42
CA TYR A 556 6.59 -5.76 15.90
C TYR A 556 5.08 -5.56 15.70
N PHE A 557 4.37 -6.60 15.26
CA PHE A 557 2.91 -6.58 15.11
C PHE A 557 2.15 -6.98 16.39
N GLY A 558 2.85 -7.09 17.53
CA GLY A 558 2.24 -7.40 18.84
C GLY A 558 1.91 -8.88 19.03
N GLU A 559 2.53 -9.77 18.24
CA GLU A 559 2.39 -11.22 18.39
C GLU A 559 3.66 -11.80 19.01
N HIS A 560 3.54 -12.52 20.11
CA HIS A 560 4.66 -13.19 20.76
C HIS A 560 4.74 -14.66 20.33
N SER A 561 5.94 -15.07 19.96
CA SER A 561 6.26 -16.47 19.63
C SER A 561 7.45 -16.94 20.47
N ASP A 562 7.30 -18.09 21.09
CA ASP A 562 8.34 -18.70 21.93
C ASP A 562 9.32 -19.59 21.13
N HIS A 563 8.97 -19.90 19.87
CA HIS A 563 9.79 -20.77 19.02
C HIS A 563 10.51 -19.98 17.91
N ASN A 564 11.71 -20.42 17.59
CA ASN A 564 12.48 -19.91 16.47
C ASN A 564 12.04 -20.61 15.17
N CYS A 565 12.12 -19.89 14.03
CA CYS A 565 11.70 -20.47 12.75
C CYS A 565 12.65 -21.58 12.22
N GLY A 566 13.87 -21.65 12.73
CA GLY A 566 14.88 -22.63 12.31
C GLY A 566 15.49 -22.43 10.91
N GLN A 567 15.01 -21.44 10.15
CA GLN A 567 15.35 -21.29 8.72
C GLN A 567 16.02 -19.97 8.37
N CYS A 568 15.84 -18.91 9.18
CA CYS A 568 16.43 -17.59 8.89
C CYS A 568 17.95 -17.59 9.12
N ASP A 569 18.62 -16.54 8.62
CA ASP A 569 20.07 -16.31 8.82
C ASP A 569 20.48 -16.43 10.28
N VAL A 570 19.76 -15.77 11.19
CA VAL A 570 20.03 -15.81 12.64
C VAL A 570 19.91 -17.23 13.22
N CYS A 571 18.90 -18.00 12.81
CA CYS A 571 18.74 -19.37 13.31
C CYS A 571 19.82 -20.31 12.77
N ARG A 572 20.29 -20.09 11.52
CA ARG A 572 21.34 -20.90 10.90
C ARG A 572 22.69 -20.62 11.55
N SER A 573 23.06 -19.34 11.74
CA SER A 573 24.31 -18.98 12.43
C SER A 573 24.35 -19.49 13.87
N THR A 574 23.23 -19.38 14.61
CA THR A 574 23.14 -19.91 15.98
C THR A 574 23.25 -21.43 16.02
N ALA A 575 22.78 -22.12 14.98
CA ALA A 575 22.93 -23.59 14.88
C ALA A 575 24.38 -24.00 14.54
N GLU A 576 25.07 -23.18 13.73
CA GLU A 576 26.49 -23.38 13.41
C GLU A 576 27.42 -23.04 14.58
N GLU A 577 27.02 -22.07 15.42
CA GLU A 577 27.74 -21.70 16.64
C GLU A 577 27.39 -22.63 17.84
N ALA A 578 26.37 -23.45 17.75
CA ALA A 578 26.08 -24.43 18.79
C ALA A 578 27.25 -25.42 18.87
N PRO A 579 27.80 -25.66 20.05
CA PRO A 579 28.94 -26.56 20.17
C PRO A 579 28.58 -27.91 19.56
N SER A 580 29.33 -28.29 18.53
CA SER A 580 29.12 -29.55 17.83
C SER A 580 29.43 -30.75 18.75
N ALA A 581 28.93 -31.93 18.42
CA ALA A 581 29.33 -33.16 19.12
C ALA A 581 30.86 -33.30 19.14
N THR A 582 31.51 -32.94 18.05
CA THR A 582 33.00 -32.86 17.90
C THR A 582 33.64 -31.95 18.95
N HIS A 583 33.08 -30.74 19.18
CA HIS A 583 33.58 -29.81 20.18
C HIS A 583 33.45 -30.34 21.61
N HIS A 584 32.28 -30.89 21.96
CA HIS A 584 32.05 -31.44 23.29
C HIS A 584 32.91 -32.72 23.56
N ILE A 585 33.14 -33.55 22.53
CA ILE A 585 34.05 -34.70 22.63
C ILE A 585 35.47 -34.21 22.91
N LEU A 586 35.99 -33.24 22.17
CA LEU A 586 37.32 -32.66 22.40
C LEU A 586 37.41 -31.97 23.76
N GLN A 587 36.36 -31.32 24.22
CA GLN A 587 36.30 -30.71 25.55
C GLN A 587 36.34 -31.76 26.67
N LEU A 588 35.61 -32.85 26.53
CA LEU A 588 35.63 -33.97 27.47
C LEU A 588 37.03 -34.59 27.54
N LEU A 589 37.69 -34.78 26.42
CA LEU A 589 39.03 -35.36 26.31
C LEU A 589 40.16 -34.36 26.62
N SER A 590 39.84 -33.10 26.88
CA SER A 590 40.84 -32.04 27.18
C SER A 590 41.63 -32.28 28.47
N ASP A 591 41.14 -33.14 29.35
CA ASP A 591 41.85 -33.57 30.56
C ASP A 591 43.01 -34.56 30.28
N ARG A 592 43.18 -34.94 28.99
CA ARG A 592 44.21 -35.87 28.49
C ARG A 592 44.18 -37.25 29.14
N LYS A 593 43.01 -37.70 29.57
CA LYS A 593 42.80 -39.05 30.05
C LYS A 593 42.08 -39.89 29.02
N THR A 594 42.14 -41.19 29.17
CA THR A 594 41.35 -42.13 28.40
C THR A 594 39.93 -42.21 28.94
N HIS A 595 38.93 -42.01 28.09
CA HIS A 595 37.51 -42.08 28.43
C HIS A 595 36.84 -43.27 27.74
N PRO A 596 35.90 -43.96 28.38
CA PRO A 596 35.14 -45.04 27.72
C PRO A 596 34.18 -44.43 26.68
N VAL A 597 34.05 -45.10 25.52
CA VAL A 597 33.13 -44.66 24.46
C VAL A 597 31.70 -44.52 24.98
N SER A 598 31.31 -45.30 25.99
CA SER A 598 30.02 -45.20 26.64
C SER A 598 29.77 -43.86 27.35
N GLU A 599 30.82 -43.16 27.75
CA GLU A 599 30.70 -41.83 28.35
C GLU A 599 30.33 -40.77 27.29
N LEU A 600 30.81 -40.93 26.05
CA LEU A 600 30.41 -40.08 24.94
C LEU A 600 28.89 -40.19 24.64
N ALA A 601 28.29 -41.35 24.91
CA ALA A 601 26.84 -41.54 24.74
C ALA A 601 25.99 -40.73 25.75
N THR A 602 26.62 -40.16 26.80
CA THR A 602 25.92 -39.26 27.77
C THR A 602 25.84 -37.83 27.28
N LEU A 603 26.51 -37.47 26.20
CA LEU A 603 26.44 -36.16 25.60
C LEU A 603 25.05 -35.88 25.03
N PRO A 604 24.55 -34.64 25.04
CA PRO A 604 23.18 -34.28 24.64
C PRO A 604 22.98 -34.28 23.12
N TYR A 605 23.44 -35.32 22.42
CA TYR A 605 23.34 -35.50 20.99
C TYR A 605 22.76 -36.86 20.62
N PRO A 606 22.09 -36.98 19.45
CA PRO A 606 21.71 -38.28 18.90
C PRO A 606 22.96 -39.19 18.73
N GLN A 607 22.80 -40.47 18.97
CA GLN A 607 23.91 -41.43 18.89
C GLN A 607 24.60 -41.43 17.52
N ASP A 608 23.86 -41.26 16.45
CA ASP A 608 24.41 -41.16 15.09
C ASP A 608 25.29 -39.95 14.89
N ALA A 609 24.96 -38.80 15.50
CA ALA A 609 25.78 -37.59 15.46
C ALA A 609 27.08 -37.75 16.27
N ILE A 610 27.01 -38.44 17.42
CA ILE A 610 28.20 -38.78 18.23
C ILE A 610 29.10 -39.71 17.45
N ASN A 611 28.54 -40.75 16.82
CA ASN A 611 29.34 -41.71 16.04
C ASN A 611 30.00 -41.05 14.82
N ALA A 612 29.28 -40.15 14.14
CA ALA A 612 29.82 -39.38 13.02
C ALA A 612 31.00 -38.48 13.49
N ALA A 613 30.82 -37.75 14.60
CA ALA A 613 31.85 -36.87 15.17
C ALA A 613 33.09 -37.65 15.62
N VAL A 614 32.92 -38.83 16.23
CA VAL A 614 34.04 -39.71 16.59
C VAL A 614 34.81 -40.20 15.37
N ALA A 615 34.09 -40.60 14.30
CA ALA A 615 34.70 -41.05 13.06
C ALA A 615 35.49 -39.92 12.36
N GLU A 616 34.92 -38.68 12.35
CA GLU A 616 35.59 -37.49 11.84
C GLU A 616 36.87 -37.18 12.61
N LEU A 617 36.82 -37.13 13.94
CA LEU A 617 37.97 -36.85 14.79
C LEU A 617 39.08 -37.92 14.70
N ILE A 618 38.73 -39.19 14.48
CA ILE A 618 39.67 -40.27 14.22
C ILE A 618 40.31 -40.08 12.84
N SER A 619 39.55 -39.73 11.82
CA SER A 619 40.05 -39.53 10.46
C SER A 619 40.97 -38.33 10.35
N GLU A 620 40.79 -37.32 11.19
CA GLU A 620 41.62 -36.12 11.30
C GLU A 620 42.78 -36.26 12.30
N GLU A 621 42.96 -37.46 12.87
CA GLU A 621 44.05 -37.80 13.83
C GLU A 621 44.01 -36.99 15.15
N TYR A 622 42.86 -36.36 15.50
CA TYR A 622 42.71 -35.65 16.78
C TYR A 622 42.51 -36.60 17.96
N ILE A 623 41.90 -37.75 17.73
CA ILE A 623 41.64 -38.75 18.77
C ILE A 623 42.03 -40.15 18.29
N GLN A 624 42.35 -41.01 19.24
CA GLN A 624 42.58 -42.44 19.00
C GLN A 624 41.58 -43.27 19.80
N GLN A 625 41.06 -44.32 19.16
CA GLN A 625 40.20 -45.28 19.82
C GLN A 625 40.87 -46.67 19.89
N ARG A 626 41.02 -47.20 21.10
CA ARG A 626 41.56 -48.56 21.35
C ARG A 626 40.76 -49.24 22.46
N ASP A 627 40.39 -50.51 22.27
CA ASP A 627 39.69 -51.35 23.27
C ASP A 627 38.49 -50.71 23.95
N GLY A 628 37.70 -49.92 23.20
CA GLY A 628 36.49 -49.24 23.70
C GLY A 628 36.79 -47.99 24.52
N LEU A 629 38.02 -47.49 24.50
CA LEU A 629 38.47 -46.24 25.11
C LEU A 629 38.86 -45.23 24.02
N VAL A 630 38.65 -43.95 24.30
CA VAL A 630 38.99 -42.82 23.41
C VAL A 630 39.90 -41.86 24.16
N GLU A 631 40.96 -41.38 23.50
CA GLU A 631 41.89 -40.39 24.03
C GLU A 631 42.32 -39.39 22.93
N LEU A 632 42.85 -38.23 23.33
CA LEU A 632 43.47 -37.31 22.38
C LEU A 632 44.76 -37.91 21.81
N SER A 633 44.99 -37.75 20.52
CA SER A 633 46.16 -38.25 19.81
C SER A 633 47.48 -37.60 20.27
#